data_eb1aa26fad371961de648c46f4c062a3
#
_entry.id   eb1aa26fad371961de648c46f4c062a3
#
_cell.length_a   1.000
_cell.length_b   1.000
_cell.length_c   1.000
_cell.angle_alpha   90.00
_cell.angle_beta   90.00
_cell.angle_gamma   90.00
#
_symmetry.space_group_name_H-M   'P 1'
#
loop_
_entity.id
_entity.type
_entity.pdbx_description
1 polymer ?
#
loop_
_entity_poly.entity_id
_entity_poly.type
_entity_poly.pdbx_seq_one_letter_code
_entity_poly.pdbx_strand_id
1 'polypeptide(L)'
;AAVLLAGGQGTRLGFDGPKGMYDIGLPSGSTLFCLISQRLVKLSQLAKASHGQDGVSMDVKIPLYIMTSPMNHDETKSYFESNQYFGLPAEDVIFFSQGVLPCLSTKGKILLEKPYQCSMAPDGNGGIYPAMEKSGVLADMVQRGILHIHTFAIDNSLVKPADPNFIGYCIQTKADCGNKVLWKSDPHEKVGVIAEKDGKPCVVEYSELSKDMAERLVLVEQEQLAFGAANICNHYYHINFLQNQVIPN
;
A
#
# COMPACT_ATOMS: atom_id res chain seq x y z
N ALA A 1 2.43 11.81 3.68
CA ALA A 1 1.13 11.13 3.79
C ALA A 1 1.31 9.61 3.88
N ALA A 2 0.31 8.96 4.41
CA ALA A 2 0.16 7.51 4.39
C ALA A 2 -0.87 7.11 3.34
N VAL A 3 -0.57 6.11 2.51
CA VAL A 3 -1.50 5.57 1.51
C VAL A 3 -1.69 4.08 1.76
N LEU A 4 -2.91 3.69 2.08
CA LEU A 4 -3.29 2.32 2.41
C LEU A 4 -3.96 1.64 1.22
N LEU A 5 -3.41 0.53 0.76
CA LEU A 5 -4.03 -0.34 -0.25
C LEU A 5 -5.02 -1.28 0.45
N ALA A 6 -6.31 -1.02 0.33
CA ALA A 6 -7.39 -1.72 1.03
C ALA A 6 -8.53 -2.19 0.11
N GLY A 7 -8.26 -2.37 -1.19
CA GLY A 7 -9.28 -2.84 -2.16
C GLY A 7 -9.67 -4.32 -2.03
N GLY A 8 -8.97 -5.09 -1.20
CA GLY A 8 -9.19 -6.53 -1.05
C GLY A 8 -10.32 -6.91 -0.11
N GLN A 9 -10.98 -8.05 -0.42
CA GLN A 9 -11.97 -8.71 0.44
C GLN A 9 -11.31 -9.72 1.38
N GLY A 10 -11.96 -10.00 2.51
CA GLY A 10 -11.49 -10.94 3.54
C GLY A 10 -11.73 -12.42 3.23
N THR A 11 -12.19 -12.77 2.03
CA THR A 11 -12.64 -14.13 1.69
C THR A 11 -11.63 -15.24 1.97
N ARG A 12 -10.32 -14.97 1.74
CA ARG A 12 -9.24 -15.92 2.07
C ARG A 12 -9.06 -16.14 3.58
N LEU A 13 -9.56 -15.21 4.40
CA LEU A 13 -9.55 -15.29 5.86
C LEU A 13 -10.85 -15.87 6.42
N GLY A 14 -11.79 -16.29 5.55
CA GLY A 14 -13.11 -16.72 5.94
C GLY A 14 -14.01 -15.58 6.45
N PHE A 15 -13.70 -14.35 6.09
CA PHE A 15 -14.43 -13.15 6.49
C PHE A 15 -15.18 -12.56 5.30
N ASP A 16 -16.47 -12.31 5.46
CA ASP A 16 -17.31 -11.68 4.46
C ASP A 16 -17.34 -10.17 4.69
N GLY A 17 -16.56 -9.45 3.89
CA GLY A 17 -16.42 -8.00 3.99
C GLY A 17 -15.01 -7.51 3.66
N PRO A 18 -14.78 -6.17 3.73
CA PRO A 18 -13.48 -5.56 3.52
C PRO A 18 -12.43 -6.11 4.48
N LYS A 19 -11.27 -6.52 3.96
CA LYS A 19 -10.20 -7.14 4.76
C LYS A 19 -9.77 -6.28 5.96
N GLY A 20 -9.80 -4.96 5.83
CA GLY A 20 -9.44 -4.02 6.90
C GLY A 20 -10.36 -4.06 8.13
N MET A 21 -11.57 -4.60 7.98
CA MET A 21 -12.53 -4.79 9.07
C MET A 21 -12.28 -6.11 9.84
N TYR A 22 -11.34 -6.93 9.39
CA TYR A 22 -11.04 -8.20 10.04
C TYR A 22 -10.33 -7.99 11.38
N ASP A 23 -10.88 -8.66 12.42
CA ASP A 23 -10.24 -8.76 13.74
C ASP A 23 -9.22 -9.92 13.71
N ILE A 24 -7.96 -9.59 13.95
CA ILE A 24 -6.86 -10.58 13.95
C ILE A 24 -6.74 -11.35 15.29
N GLY A 25 -7.70 -11.21 16.18
CA GLY A 25 -7.76 -11.96 17.45
C GLY A 25 -6.88 -11.38 18.56
N LEU A 26 -6.56 -10.08 18.51
CA LEU A 26 -5.88 -9.42 19.63
C LEU A 26 -6.85 -9.26 20.82
N PRO A 27 -6.34 -9.24 22.07
CA PRO A 27 -7.18 -9.01 23.27
C PRO A 27 -8.01 -7.72 23.21
N SER A 28 -7.58 -6.74 22.41
CA SER A 28 -8.30 -5.48 22.20
C SER A 28 -9.53 -5.61 21.28
N GLY A 29 -9.68 -6.71 20.53
CA GLY A 29 -10.68 -6.86 19.49
C GLY A 29 -10.52 -5.85 18.33
N SER A 30 -9.33 -5.26 18.18
CA SER A 30 -9.09 -4.21 17.18
C SER A 30 -8.97 -4.79 15.79
N THR A 31 -9.69 -4.20 14.83
CA THR A 31 -9.56 -4.53 13.41
C THR A 31 -8.28 -3.95 12.80
N LEU A 32 -7.90 -4.41 11.60
CA LEU A 32 -6.73 -3.90 10.89
C LEU A 32 -6.83 -2.38 10.63
N PHE A 33 -8.01 -1.87 10.25
CA PHE A 33 -8.22 -0.42 10.08
C PHE A 33 -8.01 0.34 11.39
N CYS A 34 -8.54 -0.16 12.50
CA CYS A 34 -8.35 0.43 13.81
C CYS A 34 -6.86 0.50 14.19
N LEU A 35 -6.13 -0.61 14.04
CA LEU A 35 -4.70 -0.69 14.37
C LEU A 35 -3.85 0.29 13.56
N ILE A 36 -4.08 0.38 12.25
CA ILE A 36 -3.36 1.28 11.36
C ILE A 36 -3.65 2.75 11.73
N SER A 37 -4.93 3.08 11.92
CA SER A 37 -5.35 4.44 12.29
C SER A 37 -4.77 4.88 13.64
N GLN A 38 -4.82 4.03 14.66
CA GLN A 38 -4.26 4.30 15.98
C GLN A 38 -2.74 4.50 15.95
N ARG A 39 -2.02 3.75 15.08
CA ARG A 39 -0.58 3.97 14.87
C ARG A 39 -0.28 5.35 14.29
N LEU A 40 -1.09 5.85 13.34
CA LEU A 40 -0.95 7.19 12.79
C LEU A 40 -1.29 8.28 13.82
N VAL A 41 -2.36 8.09 14.60
CA VAL A 41 -2.69 9.00 15.73
C VAL A 41 -1.51 9.09 16.70
N LYS A 42 -0.97 7.95 17.10
CA LYS A 42 0.18 7.91 18.00
C LYS A 42 1.43 8.57 17.42
N LEU A 43 1.71 8.34 16.14
CA LEU A 43 2.84 8.95 15.45
C LEU A 43 2.70 10.48 15.39
N SER A 44 1.50 10.99 15.07
CA SER A 44 1.23 12.44 15.05
C SER A 44 1.43 13.06 16.44
N GLN A 45 0.98 12.37 17.51
CA GLN A 45 1.21 12.82 18.90
C GLN A 45 2.70 12.87 19.25
N LEU A 46 3.47 11.85 18.87
CA LEU A 46 4.92 11.80 19.11
C LEU A 46 5.66 12.90 18.35
N ALA A 47 5.28 13.14 17.08
CA ALA A 47 5.85 14.21 16.28
C ALA A 47 5.56 15.60 16.87
N LYS A 48 4.32 15.85 17.33
CA LYS A 48 3.97 17.09 18.05
C LYS A 48 4.80 17.28 19.31
N ALA A 49 4.98 16.22 20.10
CA ALA A 49 5.75 16.28 21.36
C ALA A 49 7.24 16.57 21.11
N SER A 50 7.84 16.04 20.07
CA SER A 50 9.26 16.27 19.75
C SER A 50 9.54 17.68 19.23
N HIS A 51 8.60 18.32 18.52
CA HIS A 51 8.75 19.70 18.03
C HIS A 51 8.35 20.75 19.07
N GLY A 52 7.56 20.40 20.08
CA GLY A 52 7.13 21.32 21.14
C GLY A 52 8.25 21.77 22.10
N GLN A 53 9.43 21.15 22.04
CA GLN A 53 10.60 21.54 22.86
C GLN A 53 11.21 22.88 22.39
N ASP A 54 11.00 23.27 21.13
CA ASP A 54 11.52 24.54 20.58
C ASP A 54 10.51 25.71 20.70
N GLY A 55 9.41 25.54 21.44
CA GLY A 55 8.41 26.59 21.68
C GLY A 55 7.48 26.86 20.47
N VAL A 56 7.63 26.13 19.35
CA VAL A 56 6.76 26.25 18.18
C VAL A 56 5.80 25.08 18.19
N SER A 57 4.52 25.34 18.50
CA SER A 57 3.46 24.34 18.33
C SER A 57 3.19 24.11 16.83
N MET A 58 3.80 23.08 16.25
CA MET A 58 3.44 22.68 14.89
C MET A 58 2.25 21.71 14.93
N ASP A 59 1.22 22.03 14.17
CA ASP A 59 0.10 21.09 13.96
C ASP A 59 0.52 20.04 12.94
N VAL A 60 1.16 18.96 13.43
CA VAL A 60 1.63 17.86 12.58
C VAL A 60 0.44 17.01 12.15
N LYS A 61 0.10 17.08 10.88
CA LYS A 61 -0.93 16.25 10.24
C LYS A 61 -0.29 15.19 9.35
N ILE A 62 -0.77 13.96 9.47
CA ILE A 62 -0.37 12.84 8.62
C ILE A 62 -1.64 12.30 7.95
N PRO A 63 -2.05 12.86 6.80
CA PRO A 63 -3.26 12.41 6.11
C PRO A 63 -3.16 10.93 5.70
N LEU A 64 -4.28 10.22 5.85
CA LEU A 64 -4.46 8.83 5.44
C LEU A 64 -5.33 8.76 4.19
N TYR A 65 -4.77 8.32 3.09
CA TYR A 65 -5.47 8.04 1.85
C TYR A 65 -5.73 6.54 1.76
N ILE A 66 -6.98 6.15 1.55
CA ILE A 66 -7.38 4.74 1.54
C ILE A 66 -7.86 4.37 0.15
N MET A 67 -7.06 3.56 -0.55
CA MET A 67 -7.49 2.96 -1.81
C MET A 67 -8.39 1.76 -1.54
N THR A 68 -9.62 1.87 -1.94
CA THR A 68 -10.65 0.81 -1.91
C THR A 68 -10.84 0.21 -3.30
N SER A 69 -11.79 -0.69 -3.45
CA SER A 69 -12.33 -1.14 -4.74
C SER A 69 -13.81 -0.77 -4.84
N PRO A 70 -14.41 -0.75 -6.04
CA PRO A 70 -15.86 -0.54 -6.18
C PRO A 70 -16.71 -1.51 -5.35
N MET A 71 -16.14 -2.68 -5.02
CA MET A 71 -16.84 -3.72 -4.26
C MET A 71 -16.90 -3.44 -2.75
N ASN A 72 -16.00 -2.62 -2.20
CA ASN A 72 -15.90 -2.40 -0.75
C ASN A 72 -15.77 -0.92 -0.35
N HIS A 73 -15.94 0.01 -1.31
CA HIS A 73 -15.76 1.44 -1.07
C HIS A 73 -16.73 1.98 -0.02
N ASP A 74 -18.02 1.80 -0.28
CA ASP A 74 -19.08 2.37 0.57
C ASP A 74 -19.09 1.73 1.97
N GLU A 75 -18.87 0.42 2.04
CA GLU A 75 -18.79 -0.31 3.29
C GLU A 75 -17.59 0.14 4.12
N THR A 76 -16.41 0.28 3.50
CA THR A 76 -15.21 0.77 4.17
C THR A 76 -15.40 2.19 4.69
N LYS A 77 -15.97 3.08 3.88
CA LYS A 77 -16.25 4.46 4.28
C LYS A 77 -17.21 4.54 5.45
N SER A 78 -18.34 3.84 5.36
CA SER A 78 -19.34 3.77 6.44
C SER A 78 -18.75 3.20 7.73
N TYR A 79 -17.85 2.24 7.62
CA TYR A 79 -17.14 1.67 8.77
C TYR A 79 -16.26 2.70 9.48
N PHE A 80 -15.50 3.51 8.74
CA PHE A 80 -14.70 4.58 9.32
C PHE A 80 -15.58 5.65 9.97
N GLU A 81 -16.66 6.06 9.32
CA GLU A 81 -17.62 7.03 9.85
C GLU A 81 -18.24 6.55 11.17
N SER A 82 -18.72 5.30 11.19
CA SER A 82 -19.33 4.67 12.38
C SER A 82 -18.36 4.53 13.56
N ASN A 83 -17.05 4.44 13.28
CA ASN A 83 -16.00 4.35 14.29
C ASN A 83 -15.28 5.68 14.52
N GLN A 84 -15.88 6.82 14.15
CA GLN A 84 -15.31 8.15 14.35
C GLN A 84 -13.86 8.25 13.83
N TYR A 85 -13.62 7.64 12.66
CA TYR A 85 -12.31 7.58 11.99
C TYR A 85 -11.17 7.08 12.88
N PHE A 86 -11.50 6.30 13.92
CA PHE A 86 -10.55 5.75 14.90
C PHE A 86 -9.66 6.80 15.56
N GLY A 87 -10.16 8.04 15.70
CA GLY A 87 -9.45 9.18 16.30
C GLY A 87 -8.59 9.99 15.33
N LEU A 88 -8.61 9.68 14.04
CA LEU A 88 -8.06 10.57 13.00
C LEU A 88 -9.06 11.71 12.71
N PRO A 89 -8.59 12.93 12.37
CA PRO A 89 -9.48 13.98 11.85
C PRO A 89 -10.17 13.52 10.56
N ALA A 90 -11.48 13.69 10.47
CA ALA A 90 -12.25 13.22 9.31
C ALA A 90 -11.76 13.84 7.98
N GLU A 91 -11.33 15.11 8.01
CA GLU A 91 -10.78 15.83 6.86
C GLU A 91 -9.41 15.32 6.41
N ASP A 92 -8.74 14.52 7.24
CA ASP A 92 -7.43 13.92 6.93
C ASP A 92 -7.55 12.45 6.51
N VAL A 93 -8.76 11.89 6.38
CA VAL A 93 -9.01 10.54 5.87
C VAL A 93 -9.74 10.61 4.54
N ILE A 94 -9.04 10.30 3.47
CA ILE A 94 -9.51 10.42 2.10
C ILE A 94 -9.66 9.05 1.47
N PHE A 95 -10.85 8.75 0.92
CA PHE A 95 -11.13 7.50 0.23
C PHE A 95 -11.14 7.70 -1.27
N PHE A 96 -10.54 6.75 -1.99
CA PHE A 96 -10.59 6.67 -3.45
C PHE A 96 -10.66 5.21 -3.89
N SER A 97 -11.19 4.97 -5.07
CA SER A 97 -11.39 3.61 -5.58
C SER A 97 -10.41 3.30 -6.69
N GLN A 98 -9.81 2.11 -6.65
CA GLN A 98 -9.05 1.57 -7.77
C GLN A 98 -9.96 1.25 -8.95
N GLY A 99 -9.37 1.06 -10.14
CA GLY A 99 -10.06 0.63 -11.33
C GLY A 99 -10.45 -0.85 -11.28
N VAL A 100 -11.22 -1.25 -12.28
CA VAL A 100 -11.59 -2.65 -12.51
C VAL A 100 -11.33 -3.02 -13.96
N LEU A 101 -11.00 -4.29 -14.19
CA LEU A 101 -10.80 -4.89 -15.51
C LEU A 101 -11.78 -6.03 -15.75
N PRO A 102 -12.22 -6.27 -16.99
CA PRO A 102 -13.07 -7.40 -17.30
C PRO A 102 -12.31 -8.72 -17.11
N CYS A 103 -12.96 -9.69 -16.48
CA CYS A 103 -12.42 -11.02 -16.32
C CYS A 103 -12.41 -11.75 -17.67
N LEU A 104 -11.29 -12.41 -17.97
CA LEU A 104 -11.12 -13.20 -19.18
C LEU A 104 -10.98 -14.68 -18.83
N SER A 105 -11.51 -15.55 -19.69
CA SER A 105 -11.19 -16.96 -19.65
C SER A 105 -9.76 -17.21 -20.11
N THR A 106 -9.22 -18.41 -19.88
CA THR A 106 -7.90 -18.84 -20.39
C THR A 106 -7.80 -18.83 -21.91
N LYS A 107 -8.94 -18.73 -22.62
CA LYS A 107 -9.04 -18.60 -24.08
C LYS A 107 -9.23 -17.16 -24.55
N GLY A 108 -9.07 -16.17 -23.66
CA GLY A 108 -9.20 -14.73 -23.96
C GLY A 108 -10.64 -14.24 -24.18
N LYS A 109 -11.66 -15.02 -23.80
CA LYS A 109 -13.06 -14.58 -23.89
C LYS A 109 -13.48 -13.85 -22.62
N ILE A 110 -14.21 -12.75 -22.77
CA ILE A 110 -14.81 -12.00 -21.64
C ILE A 110 -15.82 -12.90 -20.92
N LEU A 111 -15.71 -12.98 -19.61
CA LEU A 111 -16.65 -13.67 -18.75
C LEU A 111 -17.81 -12.75 -18.38
N LEU A 112 -19.00 -13.30 -18.32
CA LEU A 112 -20.20 -12.59 -17.89
C LEU A 112 -20.58 -13.04 -16.48
N GLU A 113 -20.91 -12.09 -15.62
CA GLU A 113 -21.49 -12.34 -14.30
C GLU A 113 -23.00 -12.61 -14.40
N LYS A 114 -23.67 -11.86 -15.29
CA LYS A 114 -25.09 -11.97 -15.63
C LYS A 114 -25.25 -11.75 -17.13
N PRO A 115 -26.40 -12.10 -17.75
CA PRO A 115 -26.70 -11.70 -19.11
C PRO A 115 -26.49 -10.18 -19.27
N TYR A 116 -25.68 -9.79 -20.26
CA TYR A 116 -25.35 -8.38 -20.57
C TYR A 116 -24.48 -7.64 -19.53
N GLN A 117 -23.93 -8.33 -18.53
CA GLN A 117 -23.01 -7.74 -17.54
C GLN A 117 -21.69 -8.50 -17.50
N CYS A 118 -20.59 -7.81 -17.81
CA CYS A 118 -19.25 -8.40 -17.70
C CYS A 118 -18.89 -8.65 -16.23
N SER A 119 -18.25 -9.79 -15.98
CA SER A 119 -17.58 -10.03 -14.71
C SER A 119 -16.33 -9.14 -14.63
N MET A 120 -16.21 -8.38 -13.54
CA MET A 120 -15.14 -7.41 -13.34
C MET A 120 -14.30 -7.80 -12.12
N ALA A 121 -13.01 -7.56 -12.20
CA ALA A 121 -12.08 -7.74 -11.08
C ALA A 121 -11.27 -6.45 -10.87
N PRO A 122 -10.85 -6.17 -9.63
CA PRO A 122 -9.94 -5.07 -9.34
C PRO A 122 -8.66 -5.19 -10.16
N ASP A 123 -8.12 -4.05 -10.63
CA ASP A 123 -6.93 -3.98 -11.49
C ASP A 123 -5.60 -4.21 -10.72
N GLY A 124 -5.69 -4.53 -9.44
CA GLY A 124 -4.55 -4.88 -8.59
C GLY A 124 -3.82 -3.66 -8.02
N ASN A 125 -2.68 -3.94 -7.36
CA ASN A 125 -1.93 -2.88 -6.65
C ASN A 125 -1.38 -1.80 -7.59
N GLY A 126 -1.05 -2.14 -8.84
CA GLY A 126 -0.61 -1.18 -9.86
C GLY A 126 -1.69 -0.18 -10.26
N GLY A 127 -2.96 -0.50 -10.07
CA GLY A 127 -4.10 0.40 -10.29
C GLY A 127 -4.10 1.64 -9.40
N ILE A 128 -3.24 1.70 -8.37
CA ILE A 128 -3.12 2.86 -7.49
C ILE A 128 -2.74 4.14 -8.26
N TYR A 129 -1.82 4.06 -9.22
CA TYR A 129 -1.30 5.24 -9.91
C TYR A 129 -2.39 5.94 -10.74
N PRO A 130 -3.05 5.26 -11.68
CA PRO A 130 -4.17 5.87 -12.41
C PRO A 130 -5.36 6.23 -11.50
N ALA A 131 -5.57 5.49 -10.39
CA ALA A 131 -6.63 5.82 -9.44
C ALA A 131 -6.36 7.13 -8.70
N MET A 132 -5.12 7.38 -8.25
CA MET A 132 -4.71 8.63 -7.59
C MET A 132 -4.90 9.85 -8.51
N GLU A 133 -4.58 9.70 -9.80
CA GLU A 133 -4.77 10.76 -10.78
C GLU A 133 -6.25 11.02 -11.04
N LYS A 134 -7.00 9.99 -11.43
CA LYS A 134 -8.43 10.11 -11.81
C LYS A 134 -9.31 10.59 -10.68
N SER A 135 -9.01 10.23 -9.44
CA SER A 135 -9.77 10.65 -8.26
C SER A 135 -9.43 12.05 -7.78
N GLY A 136 -8.37 12.68 -8.30
CA GLY A 136 -7.86 13.96 -7.83
C GLY A 136 -7.03 13.87 -6.54
N VAL A 137 -6.78 12.68 -6.02
CA VAL A 137 -5.99 12.45 -4.79
C VAL A 137 -4.57 13.01 -4.92
N LEU A 138 -3.94 12.82 -6.09
CA LEU A 138 -2.61 13.37 -6.31
C LEU A 138 -2.61 14.91 -6.30
N ALA A 139 -3.65 15.54 -6.86
CA ALA A 139 -3.82 16.99 -6.82
C ALA A 139 -4.07 17.51 -5.40
N ASP A 140 -4.89 16.80 -4.60
CA ASP A 140 -5.10 17.12 -3.19
C ASP A 140 -3.81 17.03 -2.38
N MET A 141 -2.98 15.99 -2.60
CA MET A 141 -1.66 15.88 -1.97
C MET A 141 -0.75 17.07 -2.29
N VAL A 142 -0.71 17.50 -3.55
CA VAL A 142 0.05 18.67 -3.98
C VAL A 142 -0.46 19.94 -3.31
N GLN A 143 -1.78 20.15 -3.30
CA GLN A 143 -2.40 21.31 -2.66
C GLN A 143 -2.12 21.38 -1.16
N ARG A 144 -2.05 20.22 -0.48
CA ARG A 144 -1.67 20.11 0.94
C ARG A 144 -0.17 20.24 1.19
N GLY A 145 0.67 20.38 0.15
CA GLY A 145 2.13 20.46 0.27
C GLY A 145 2.79 19.16 0.69
N ILE A 146 2.17 18.01 0.42
CA ILE A 146 2.72 16.70 0.73
C ILE A 146 3.83 16.37 -0.26
N LEU A 147 5.05 16.13 0.25
CA LEU A 147 6.22 15.77 -0.55
C LEU A 147 6.54 14.28 -0.48
N HIS A 148 6.26 13.63 0.65
CA HIS A 148 6.67 12.27 0.95
C HIS A 148 5.44 11.38 1.18
N ILE A 149 5.39 10.29 0.46
CA ILE A 149 4.25 9.35 0.44
C ILE A 149 4.76 7.97 0.84
N HIS A 150 4.13 7.38 1.85
CA HIS A 150 4.36 6.00 2.25
C HIS A 150 3.15 5.15 1.90
N THR A 151 3.32 4.24 0.95
CA THR A 151 2.28 3.32 0.47
C THR A 151 2.49 1.93 1.04
N PHE A 152 1.43 1.31 1.55
CA PHE A 152 1.49 -0.03 2.15
C PHE A 152 0.15 -0.76 2.03
N ALA A 153 0.22 -2.11 2.06
CA ALA A 153 -0.96 -2.95 1.93
C ALA A 153 -1.60 -3.26 3.30
N ILE A 154 -2.93 -3.41 3.29
CA ILE A 154 -3.73 -3.81 4.48
C ILE A 154 -3.34 -5.20 5.02
N ASP A 155 -2.74 -6.05 4.18
CA ASP A 155 -2.33 -7.41 4.55
C ASP A 155 -1.18 -7.45 5.55
N ASN A 156 -0.41 -6.38 5.64
CA ASN A 156 0.72 -6.29 6.56
C ASN A 156 0.29 -5.69 7.91
N SER A 157 -0.19 -6.53 8.83
CA SER A 157 -0.59 -6.11 10.18
C SER A 157 0.55 -5.51 11.01
N LEU A 158 1.81 -5.78 10.66
CA LEU A 158 3.00 -5.27 11.37
C LEU A 158 3.54 -3.96 10.76
N VAL A 159 2.91 -3.44 9.73
CA VAL A 159 3.37 -2.20 9.09
C VAL A 159 3.44 -1.05 10.10
N LYS A 160 4.47 -0.24 9.97
CA LYS A 160 4.58 1.07 10.63
C LYS A 160 4.15 2.13 9.62
N PRO A 161 2.87 2.57 9.64
CA PRO A 161 2.40 3.56 8.68
C PRO A 161 3.17 4.87 8.87
N ALA A 162 3.55 5.51 7.75
CA ALA A 162 4.40 6.72 7.73
C ALA A 162 5.69 6.57 8.57
N ASP A 163 6.36 5.40 8.49
CA ASP A 163 7.57 5.07 9.26
C ASP A 163 8.65 6.15 9.10
N PRO A 164 8.96 6.93 10.17
CA PRO A 164 9.91 8.04 10.07
C PRO A 164 11.33 7.59 9.77
N ASN A 165 11.73 6.38 10.18
CA ASN A 165 13.05 5.85 9.87
C ASN A 165 13.20 5.54 8.38
N PHE A 166 12.19 4.91 7.79
CA PHE A 166 12.19 4.58 6.37
C PHE A 166 12.10 5.85 5.50
N ILE A 167 11.17 6.74 5.82
CA ILE A 167 11.01 8.01 5.10
C ILE A 167 12.27 8.87 5.28
N GLY A 168 12.81 8.97 6.49
CA GLY A 168 14.02 9.73 6.77
C GLY A 168 15.24 9.21 5.99
N TYR A 169 15.40 7.89 5.90
CA TYR A 169 16.44 7.28 5.07
C TYR A 169 16.27 7.67 3.59
N CYS A 170 15.07 7.57 3.03
CA CYS A 170 14.79 7.95 1.65
C CYS A 170 15.06 9.44 1.39
N ILE A 171 14.74 10.31 2.35
CA ILE A 171 15.04 11.74 2.28
C ILE A 171 16.56 11.99 2.27
N GLN A 172 17.31 11.37 3.19
CA GLN A 172 18.75 11.52 3.29
C GLN A 172 19.48 11.06 2.03
N THR A 173 19.01 9.96 1.43
CA THR A 173 19.58 9.40 0.20
C THR A 173 19.05 10.08 -1.06
N LYS A 174 18.14 11.06 -0.92
CA LYS A 174 17.47 11.76 -2.04
C LYS A 174 16.80 10.77 -3.02
N ALA A 175 16.21 9.72 -2.48
CA ALA A 175 15.53 8.70 -3.27
C ALA A 175 14.20 9.23 -3.80
N ASP A 176 13.93 9.02 -5.08
CA ASP A 176 12.62 9.29 -5.69
C ASP A 176 11.60 8.19 -5.34
N CYS A 177 12.09 6.94 -5.25
CA CYS A 177 11.33 5.77 -4.87
C CYS A 177 12.15 4.89 -3.91
N GLY A 178 11.50 4.29 -2.92
CA GLY A 178 12.11 3.36 -1.99
C GLY A 178 11.22 2.16 -1.74
N ASN A 179 11.81 0.97 -1.56
CA ASN A 179 11.06 -0.25 -1.28
C ASN A 179 11.59 -0.89 -0.01
N LYS A 180 10.70 -1.18 0.93
CA LYS A 180 10.99 -2.08 2.05
C LYS A 180 10.79 -3.51 1.61
N VAL A 181 11.80 -4.33 1.80
CA VAL A 181 11.76 -5.74 1.42
C VAL A 181 12.03 -6.63 2.64
N LEU A 182 11.62 -7.88 2.54
CA LEU A 182 12.07 -8.97 3.39
C LEU A 182 12.89 -9.92 2.53
N TRP A 183 13.97 -10.46 3.09
CA TRP A 183 14.72 -11.47 2.36
C TRP A 183 14.02 -12.82 2.49
N LYS A 184 13.79 -13.48 1.35
CA LYS A 184 13.16 -14.81 1.33
C LYS A 184 14.03 -15.81 2.08
N SER A 185 13.41 -16.63 2.92
CA SER A 185 14.03 -17.76 3.60
C SER A 185 13.97 -19.04 2.78
N ASP A 186 12.97 -19.15 1.88
CA ASP A 186 12.77 -20.28 0.97
C ASP A 186 12.63 -19.75 -0.46
N PRO A 187 13.35 -20.33 -1.45
CA PRO A 187 13.26 -19.91 -2.85
C PRO A 187 11.83 -20.02 -3.43
N HIS A 188 11.01 -20.91 -2.88
CA HIS A 188 9.65 -21.19 -3.36
C HIS A 188 8.54 -20.40 -2.65
N GLU A 189 8.89 -19.44 -1.80
CA GLU A 189 7.91 -18.50 -1.23
C GLU A 189 7.14 -17.79 -2.36
N LYS A 190 5.80 -17.82 -2.25
CA LYS A 190 4.88 -17.24 -3.25
C LYS A 190 4.74 -15.72 -3.06
N VAL A 191 5.83 -15.02 -3.32
CA VAL A 191 5.91 -13.56 -3.23
C VAL A 191 6.73 -13.02 -4.40
N GLY A 192 6.30 -11.92 -5.00
CA GLY A 192 7.07 -11.21 -6.03
C GLY A 192 8.37 -10.65 -5.46
N VAL A 193 9.37 -10.49 -6.28
CA VAL A 193 10.69 -9.99 -5.86
C VAL A 193 11.05 -8.70 -6.58
N ILE A 194 11.78 -7.84 -5.89
CA ILE A 194 12.41 -6.66 -6.51
C ILE A 194 13.63 -7.14 -7.29
N ALA A 195 13.68 -6.83 -8.54
CA ALA A 195 14.76 -7.18 -9.46
C ALA A 195 15.05 -6.05 -10.44
N GLU A 196 16.05 -6.25 -11.29
CA GLU A 196 16.37 -5.36 -12.40
C GLU A 196 16.14 -6.11 -13.71
N LYS A 197 15.42 -5.47 -14.63
CA LYS A 197 15.22 -5.94 -16.00
C LYS A 197 15.52 -4.81 -16.96
N ASP A 198 16.42 -5.06 -17.90
CA ASP A 198 16.85 -4.08 -18.92
C ASP A 198 17.33 -2.74 -18.31
N GLY A 199 18.08 -2.81 -17.19
CA GLY A 199 18.60 -1.64 -16.47
C GLY A 199 17.54 -0.86 -15.67
N LYS A 200 16.34 -1.40 -15.51
CA LYS A 200 15.25 -0.76 -14.77
C LYS A 200 14.78 -1.64 -13.60
N PRO A 201 14.59 -1.06 -12.41
CA PRO A 201 14.01 -1.80 -11.28
C PRO A 201 12.57 -2.19 -11.61
N CYS A 202 12.21 -3.42 -11.29
CA CYS A 202 10.87 -3.96 -11.50
C CYS A 202 10.51 -4.96 -10.40
N VAL A 203 9.23 -5.28 -10.30
CA VAL A 203 8.74 -6.43 -9.54
C VAL A 203 8.57 -7.60 -10.50
N VAL A 204 9.19 -8.73 -10.19
CA VAL A 204 8.98 -9.98 -10.91
C VAL A 204 8.14 -10.89 -10.03
N GLU A 205 6.98 -11.30 -10.53
CA GLU A 205 6.08 -12.18 -9.78
C GLU A 205 6.69 -13.59 -9.68
N TYR A 206 6.40 -14.27 -8.56
CA TYR A 206 6.90 -15.63 -8.32
C TYR A 206 6.52 -16.63 -9.43
N SER A 207 5.40 -16.38 -10.11
CA SER A 207 4.94 -17.19 -11.25
C SER A 207 5.73 -16.97 -12.55
N GLU A 208 6.52 -15.88 -12.61
CA GLU A 208 7.37 -15.53 -13.75
C GLU A 208 8.83 -15.97 -13.54
N LEU A 209 9.22 -16.29 -12.29
CA LEU A 209 10.54 -16.82 -11.98
C LEU A 209 10.62 -18.29 -12.39
N SER A 210 11.59 -18.65 -13.24
CA SER A 210 11.93 -20.05 -13.49
C SER A 210 12.52 -20.68 -12.20
N LYS A 211 12.44 -22.00 -12.08
CA LYS A 211 13.01 -22.72 -10.93
C LYS A 211 14.48 -22.39 -10.73
N ASP A 212 15.27 -22.39 -11.81
CA ASP A 212 16.70 -22.10 -11.77
C ASP A 212 17.00 -20.66 -11.29
N MET A 213 16.14 -19.69 -11.65
CA MET A 213 16.26 -18.32 -11.15
C MET A 213 15.88 -18.24 -9.67
N ALA A 214 14.79 -18.89 -9.27
CA ALA A 214 14.31 -18.85 -7.88
C ALA A 214 15.35 -19.46 -6.91
N GLU A 215 16.01 -20.56 -7.30
CA GLU A 215 17.01 -21.28 -6.50
C GLU A 215 18.44 -20.73 -6.65
N ARG A 216 18.66 -19.76 -7.52
CA ARG A 216 19.98 -19.21 -7.78
C ARG A 216 20.54 -18.51 -6.56
N LEU A 217 21.76 -18.90 -6.18
CA LEU A 217 22.51 -18.30 -5.08
C LEU A 217 23.56 -17.31 -5.59
N VAL A 218 23.85 -16.31 -4.78
CA VAL A 218 25.00 -15.43 -4.91
C VAL A 218 25.81 -15.46 -3.62
N LEU A 219 27.15 -15.42 -3.78
CA LEU A 219 28.08 -15.30 -2.66
C LEU A 219 28.30 -13.80 -2.42
N VAL A 220 27.81 -13.32 -1.27
CA VAL A 220 28.17 -12.00 -0.75
C VAL A 220 29.03 -12.25 0.49
N GLU A 221 28.56 -12.07 1.68
CA GLU A 221 29.25 -12.50 2.92
C GLU A 221 28.80 -13.91 3.35
N GLN A 222 27.58 -14.28 2.94
CA GLN A 222 26.98 -15.60 3.11
C GLN A 222 26.22 -15.96 1.83
N GLU A 223 25.94 -17.25 1.61
CA GLU A 223 25.09 -17.69 0.52
C GLU A 223 23.69 -17.07 0.67
N GLN A 224 23.26 -16.33 -0.35
CA GLN A 224 21.95 -15.69 -0.38
C GLN A 224 21.27 -15.96 -1.72
N LEU A 225 19.93 -15.95 -1.73
CA LEU A 225 19.16 -16.04 -2.95
C LEU A 225 19.42 -14.81 -3.83
N ALA A 226 19.75 -15.02 -5.10
CA ALA A 226 19.94 -13.93 -6.07
C ALA A 226 18.67 -13.08 -6.23
N PHE A 227 17.50 -13.72 -6.17
CA PHE A 227 16.19 -13.11 -6.21
C PHE A 227 15.48 -13.25 -4.85
N GLY A 228 16.13 -12.79 -3.79
CA GLY A 228 15.66 -12.91 -2.42
C GLY A 228 14.87 -11.73 -1.88
N ALA A 229 14.95 -10.55 -2.52
CA ALA A 229 14.31 -9.32 -2.04
C ALA A 229 12.79 -9.33 -2.25
N ALA A 230 12.04 -9.94 -1.33
CA ALA A 230 10.59 -10.07 -1.41
C ALA A 230 9.87 -8.71 -1.34
N ASN A 231 9.00 -8.45 -2.30
CA ASN A 231 8.14 -7.27 -2.33
C ASN A 231 6.97 -7.44 -1.37
N ILE A 232 7.00 -6.71 -0.26
CA ILE A 232 5.94 -6.72 0.76
C ILE A 232 4.95 -5.56 0.58
N CYS A 233 4.90 -4.95 -0.61
CA CYS A 233 4.04 -3.79 -0.91
C CYS A 233 4.20 -2.66 0.13
N ASN A 234 5.43 -2.26 0.40
CA ASN A 234 5.76 -1.21 1.34
C ASN A 234 6.74 -0.25 0.67
N HIS A 235 6.20 0.87 0.14
CA HIS A 235 6.90 1.75 -0.79
C HIS A 235 6.90 3.18 -0.28
N TYR A 236 8.01 3.87 -0.54
CA TYR A 236 8.13 5.31 -0.44
C TYR A 236 8.15 5.93 -1.84
N TYR A 237 7.50 7.08 -1.98
CA TYR A 237 7.59 7.91 -3.18
C TYR A 237 7.76 9.37 -2.81
N HIS A 238 8.64 10.06 -3.53
CA HIS A 238 8.60 11.51 -3.60
C HIS A 238 7.50 11.93 -4.58
N ILE A 239 6.70 12.95 -4.25
CA ILE A 239 5.53 13.32 -5.05
C ILE A 239 5.89 13.70 -6.49
N ASN A 240 7.03 14.39 -6.69
CA ASN A 240 7.49 14.76 -8.02
C ASN A 240 7.77 13.55 -8.91
N PHE A 241 8.22 12.43 -8.32
CA PHE A 241 8.42 11.19 -9.06
C PHE A 241 7.10 10.64 -9.59
N LEU A 242 6.06 10.63 -8.76
CA LEU A 242 4.73 10.22 -9.19
C LEU A 242 4.19 11.12 -10.30
N GLN A 243 4.29 12.45 -10.15
CA GLN A 243 3.77 13.41 -11.11
C GLN A 243 4.50 13.41 -12.45
N ASN A 244 5.84 13.28 -12.43
CA ASN A 244 6.66 13.55 -13.62
C ASN A 244 7.17 12.27 -14.30
N GLN A 245 7.19 11.13 -13.60
CA GLN A 245 7.75 9.89 -14.11
C GLN A 245 6.74 8.74 -14.16
N VAL A 246 5.85 8.62 -13.18
CA VAL A 246 4.94 7.48 -13.09
C VAL A 246 3.64 7.72 -13.85
N ILE A 247 2.97 8.83 -13.56
CA ILE A 247 1.66 9.13 -14.17
C ILE A 247 1.73 9.38 -15.69
N PRO A 248 2.73 10.10 -16.26
CA PRO A 248 2.80 10.35 -17.69
C PRO A 248 3.17 9.13 -18.54
N ASN A 249 3.67 8.03 -17.95
CA ASN A 249 4.14 6.83 -18.64
C ASN A 249 3.23 5.63 -18.34
#